data_14b146f5167460fbdbb60b2e39c1f3c0
#
_entry.id   14b146f5167460fbdbb60b2e39c1f3c0
#
_cell.length_a   1.000
_cell.length_b   1.000
_cell.length_c   1.000
_cell.angle_alpha   90.00
_cell.angle_beta   90.00
_cell.angle_gamma   90.00
#
_symmetry.space_group_name_H-M   'P 1'
#
loop_
_entity.id
_entity.type
_entity.pdbx_description
1 polymer ?
#
loop_
_entity_poly.entity_id
_entity_poly.type
_entity_poly.pdbx_seq_one_letter_code
_entity_poly.pdbx_strand_id
1 'polypeptide(L)'
;MRATQRERRIKNEVPVVAIVGYTNAGKSTLLNKFTGAAIPANNRLFDTLDTTTRPLEISDTCTVLISDTVGFIRKLPHHLVEAFKATLEELEYADLLLHVIDASSPQWREQAAVVEQLIHELGADQTPRIEVFNKCDLWTGDIRPHGEDRVSISAKTGEGLDELKAAIGRALDNGARRVTIHLPYDKGGLLDRLYQEAKVEQVEYGETIDVVAVCAPKLIGQLGPLVEGWKPHKEPWEE
;
A
#
# COMPACT_ATOMS: atom_id res chain seq x y z
N MET A 1 1.58 23.72 -8.27
CA MET A 1 1.08 22.46 -8.86
C MET A 1 1.02 21.29 -7.85
N ARG A 2 1.99 21.12 -6.93
CA ARG A 2 2.05 19.99 -5.97
C ARG A 2 0.97 20.00 -4.88
N ALA A 3 0.61 21.16 -4.32
CA ALA A 3 -0.47 21.29 -3.33
C ALA A 3 -1.84 20.82 -3.87
N THR A 4 -2.13 21.11 -5.14
CA THR A 4 -3.39 20.73 -5.79
C THR A 4 -3.50 19.21 -6.04
N GLN A 5 -2.37 18.52 -6.23
CA GLN A 5 -2.36 17.05 -6.32
C GLN A 5 -2.59 16.41 -4.94
N ARG A 6 -2.00 17.00 -3.88
CA ARG A 6 -2.20 16.57 -2.49
C ARG A 6 -3.67 16.70 -2.07
N GLU A 7 -4.30 17.85 -2.35
CA GLU A 7 -5.72 18.06 -2.05
C GLU A 7 -6.65 17.12 -2.84
N ARG A 8 -6.32 16.80 -4.09
CA ARG A 8 -7.05 15.82 -4.89
C ARG A 8 -6.87 14.39 -4.39
N ARG A 9 -5.66 14.02 -3.88
CA ARG A 9 -5.39 12.70 -3.29
C ARG A 9 -6.18 12.51 -1.99
N ILE A 10 -6.20 13.51 -1.11
CA ILE A 10 -6.99 13.49 0.14
C ILE A 10 -8.50 13.43 -0.17
N LYS A 11 -8.94 14.01 -1.28
CA LYS A 11 -10.36 14.08 -1.67
C LYS A 11 -10.87 12.82 -2.37
N ASN A 12 -9.98 11.98 -2.92
CA ASN A 12 -10.36 10.79 -3.69
C ASN A 12 -10.11 9.45 -2.95
N GLU A 13 -9.58 9.50 -1.71
CA GLU A 13 -9.39 8.31 -0.82
C GLU A 13 -8.69 7.09 -1.46
N VAL A 14 -7.92 7.29 -2.54
CA VAL A 14 -7.19 6.18 -3.17
C VAL A 14 -5.85 6.00 -2.46
N PRO A 15 -5.60 4.85 -1.79
CA PRO A 15 -4.36 4.61 -1.07
C PRO A 15 -3.13 4.70 -1.96
N VAL A 16 -2.03 5.20 -1.39
CA VAL A 16 -0.74 5.34 -2.07
C VAL A 16 0.23 4.27 -1.59
N VAL A 17 0.72 3.47 -2.53
CA VAL A 17 1.73 2.44 -2.31
C VAL A 17 3.03 2.88 -2.94
N ALA A 18 4.07 3.12 -2.14
CA ALA A 18 5.38 3.51 -2.64
C ALA A 18 6.32 2.30 -2.70
N ILE A 19 7.00 2.13 -3.84
CA ILE A 19 8.01 1.10 -4.03
C ILE A 19 9.36 1.68 -3.64
N VAL A 20 10.01 1.08 -2.64
CA VAL A 20 11.35 1.44 -2.18
C VAL A 20 12.29 0.25 -2.30
N GLY A 21 13.58 0.49 -2.38
CA GLY A 21 14.55 -0.59 -2.45
C GLY A 21 15.88 -0.16 -3.05
N TYR A 22 16.88 -1.00 -2.87
CA TYR A 22 18.23 -0.75 -3.39
C TYR A 22 18.22 -0.67 -4.91
N THR A 23 19.27 -0.04 -5.51
CA THR A 23 19.39 -0.01 -6.97
C THR A 23 19.45 -1.43 -7.53
N ASN A 24 18.87 -1.67 -8.69
CA ASN A 24 18.78 -2.96 -9.36
C ASN A 24 18.03 -4.06 -8.59
N ALA A 25 17.29 -3.73 -7.51
CA ALA A 25 16.41 -4.68 -6.85
C ALA A 25 15.20 -5.10 -7.71
N GLY A 26 14.94 -4.39 -8.80
CA GLY A 26 13.89 -4.71 -9.77
C GLY A 26 12.59 -3.92 -9.56
N LYS A 27 12.63 -2.74 -8.92
CA LYS A 27 11.47 -1.88 -8.68
C LYS A 27 10.72 -1.51 -9.95
N SER A 28 11.40 -0.93 -10.94
CA SER A 28 10.78 -0.52 -12.20
C SER A 28 10.27 -1.74 -13.01
N THR A 29 10.93 -2.90 -12.89
CA THR A 29 10.43 -4.15 -13.47
C THR A 29 9.11 -4.58 -12.82
N LEU A 30 9.03 -4.49 -11.49
CA LEU A 30 7.81 -4.79 -10.73
C LEU A 30 6.68 -3.83 -11.11
N LEU A 31 6.95 -2.51 -11.15
CA LEU A 31 5.98 -1.52 -11.56
C LEU A 31 5.45 -1.79 -12.97
N ASN A 32 6.36 -2.05 -13.93
CA ASN A 32 5.98 -2.39 -15.30
C ASN A 32 5.08 -3.62 -15.38
N LYS A 33 5.43 -4.65 -14.60
CA LYS A 33 4.67 -5.90 -14.58
C LYS A 33 3.28 -5.71 -13.99
N PHE A 34 3.15 -4.89 -12.95
CA PHE A 34 1.88 -4.57 -12.32
C PHE A 34 0.96 -3.71 -13.20
N THR A 35 1.55 -2.74 -13.90
CA THR A 35 0.76 -1.73 -14.64
C THR A 35 0.63 -2.01 -16.13
N GLY A 36 1.28 -3.08 -16.63
CA GLY A 36 1.35 -3.38 -18.07
C GLY A 36 2.13 -2.32 -18.86
N ALA A 37 2.88 -1.44 -18.19
CA ALA A 37 3.62 -0.36 -18.82
C ALA A 37 4.99 -0.83 -19.33
N ALA A 38 5.51 -0.12 -20.33
CA ALA A 38 6.86 -0.33 -20.87
C ALA A 38 7.79 0.83 -20.46
N ILE A 39 8.01 1.01 -19.15
CA ILE A 39 9.05 1.93 -18.66
C ILE A 39 10.40 1.25 -18.93
N PRO A 40 11.40 1.95 -19.50
CA PRO A 40 12.72 1.38 -19.68
C PRO A 40 13.29 0.93 -18.34
N ALA A 41 13.42 -0.36 -18.13
CA ALA A 41 14.05 -0.94 -16.95
C ALA A 41 15.48 -1.30 -17.32
N ASN A 42 16.36 -0.31 -17.33
CA ASN A 42 17.78 -0.50 -17.65
C ASN A 42 18.56 -0.80 -16.36
N ASN A 43 19.61 -1.59 -16.44
CA ASN A 43 20.52 -1.86 -15.31
C ASN A 43 21.45 -0.65 -15.03
N ARG A 44 20.94 0.57 -15.11
CA ARG A 44 21.70 1.79 -14.84
C ARG A 44 21.41 2.30 -13.45
N LEU A 45 22.40 2.88 -12.81
CA LEU A 45 22.24 3.60 -11.55
C LEU A 45 21.37 4.84 -11.81
N PHE A 46 20.31 5.05 -11.00
CA PHE A 46 19.39 6.20 -11.10
C PHE A 46 18.56 6.23 -12.39
N ASP A 47 18.07 5.10 -12.83
CA ASP A 47 17.26 4.99 -14.07
C ASP A 47 15.91 5.73 -13.93
N THR A 48 15.37 5.86 -12.71
CA THR A 48 14.13 6.60 -12.39
C THR A 48 14.51 7.91 -11.68
N LEU A 49 14.48 9.02 -12.41
CA LEU A 49 14.71 10.38 -11.88
C LEU A 49 13.39 11.09 -11.53
N ASP A 50 12.30 10.73 -12.20
CA ASP A 50 10.96 11.24 -11.94
C ASP A 50 10.07 10.13 -11.40
N THR A 51 9.34 10.40 -10.31
CA THR A 51 8.35 9.47 -9.76
C THR A 51 7.20 9.25 -10.74
N THR A 52 6.99 8.01 -11.11
CA THR A 52 5.85 7.63 -11.95
C THR A 52 4.77 7.01 -11.08
N THR A 53 3.70 7.75 -10.85
CA THR A 53 2.53 7.25 -10.11
C THR A 53 1.47 6.72 -11.08
N ARG A 54 0.97 5.51 -10.84
CA ARG A 54 -0.03 4.83 -11.68
C ARG A 54 -1.10 4.16 -10.85
N PRO A 55 -2.34 4.09 -11.34
CA PRO A 55 -3.37 3.26 -10.71
C PRO A 55 -3.04 1.78 -10.91
N LEU A 56 -3.27 0.99 -9.87
CA LEU A 56 -3.15 -0.46 -9.86
C LEU A 56 -4.38 -1.07 -9.20
N GLU A 57 -5.06 -1.94 -9.92
CA GLU A 57 -6.16 -2.74 -9.38
C GLU A 57 -5.60 -3.90 -8.56
N ILE A 58 -5.87 -3.88 -7.26
CA ILE A 58 -5.49 -4.93 -6.31
C ILE A 58 -6.57 -6.01 -6.27
N SER A 59 -7.83 -5.58 -6.27
CA SER A 59 -9.02 -6.43 -6.36
C SER A 59 -10.15 -5.66 -7.01
N ASP A 60 -11.30 -6.32 -7.28
CA ASP A 60 -12.49 -5.70 -7.85
C ASP A 60 -13.01 -4.48 -7.04
N THR A 61 -12.63 -4.39 -5.76
CA THR A 61 -13.07 -3.34 -4.83
C THR A 61 -11.93 -2.43 -4.36
N CYS A 62 -10.67 -2.72 -4.71
CA CYS A 62 -9.52 -1.98 -4.23
C CYS A 62 -8.59 -1.57 -5.38
N THR A 63 -8.52 -0.27 -5.62
CA THR A 63 -7.53 0.34 -6.51
C THR A 63 -6.58 1.19 -5.68
N VAL A 64 -5.30 1.12 -5.96
CA VAL A 64 -4.25 1.92 -5.29
C VAL A 64 -3.49 2.75 -6.31
N LEU A 65 -2.86 3.81 -5.85
CA LEU A 65 -1.85 4.52 -6.61
C LEU A 65 -0.48 3.95 -6.27
N ILE A 66 0.17 3.29 -7.23
CA ILE A 66 1.53 2.77 -7.04
C ILE A 66 2.55 3.72 -7.64
N SER A 67 3.58 4.06 -6.88
CA SER A 67 4.67 4.94 -7.32
C SER A 67 6.02 4.24 -7.25
N ASP A 68 6.83 4.36 -8.33
CA ASP A 68 8.23 3.97 -8.31
C ASP A 68 9.05 5.11 -7.73
N THR A 69 9.94 4.80 -6.82
CA THR A 69 10.88 5.76 -6.24
C THR A 69 12.28 5.55 -6.81
N VAL A 70 13.14 6.54 -6.61
CA VAL A 70 14.56 6.44 -6.99
C VAL A 70 15.23 5.27 -6.26
N GLY A 71 16.03 4.48 -6.97
CA GLY A 71 16.79 3.39 -6.36
C GLY A 71 17.86 3.89 -5.39
N PHE A 72 17.85 3.37 -4.17
CA PHE A 72 18.82 3.72 -3.14
C PHE A 72 20.17 3.05 -3.38
N ILE A 73 21.25 3.75 -3.09
CA ILE A 73 22.63 3.24 -3.17
C ILE A 73 23.38 3.51 -1.86
N ARG A 74 24.37 2.68 -1.61
CA ARG A 74 25.34 2.90 -0.52
C ARG A 74 26.14 4.18 -0.81
N LYS A 75 26.14 5.15 0.13
CA LYS A 75 26.77 6.47 0.00
C LYS A 75 26.15 7.35 -1.10
N LEU A 76 24.87 7.74 -0.92
CA LEU A 76 24.32 8.84 -1.70
C LEU A 76 25.21 10.10 -1.46
N PRO A 77 25.75 10.72 -2.51
CA PRO A 77 26.46 12.00 -2.34
C PRO A 77 25.51 13.05 -1.73
N HIS A 78 25.99 13.83 -0.77
CA HIS A 78 25.15 14.80 -0.03
C HIS A 78 24.38 15.78 -0.95
N HIS A 79 24.94 16.18 -2.09
CA HIS A 79 24.25 17.04 -3.06
C HIS A 79 23.09 16.34 -3.77
N LEU A 80 23.07 15.02 -3.84
CA LEU A 80 21.94 14.23 -4.38
C LEU A 80 20.86 14.00 -3.32
N VAL A 81 21.19 13.97 -2.04
CA VAL A 81 20.21 13.83 -0.95
C VAL A 81 19.20 14.99 -0.99
N GLU A 82 19.66 16.23 -1.23
CA GLU A 82 18.74 17.38 -1.34
C GLU A 82 17.90 17.34 -2.62
N ALA A 83 18.46 16.90 -3.74
CA ALA A 83 17.72 16.72 -4.99
C ALA A 83 16.64 15.62 -4.85
N PHE A 84 16.95 14.56 -4.10
CA PHE A 84 16.04 13.45 -3.85
C PHE A 84 15.02 13.72 -2.74
N LYS A 85 15.28 14.67 -1.82
CA LYS A 85 14.30 15.03 -0.77
C LYS A 85 12.91 15.27 -1.33
N ALA A 86 12.80 15.99 -2.46
CA ALA A 86 11.51 16.26 -3.09
C ALA A 86 10.78 15.01 -3.63
N THR A 87 11.55 13.98 -3.99
CA THR A 87 11.03 12.68 -4.45
C THR A 87 10.75 11.75 -3.27
N LEU A 88 11.54 11.91 -2.20
CA LEU A 88 11.45 11.14 -0.96
C LEU A 88 10.34 11.67 -0.03
N GLU A 89 9.94 12.94 -0.15
CA GLU A 89 8.74 13.49 0.51
C GLU A 89 7.46 12.70 0.14
N GLU A 90 7.45 11.98 -0.99
CA GLU A 90 6.33 11.10 -1.34
C GLU A 90 6.22 9.88 -0.42
N LEU A 91 7.32 9.45 0.21
CA LEU A 91 7.30 8.33 1.17
C LEU A 91 6.60 8.69 2.48
N GLU A 92 6.70 9.95 2.92
CA GLU A 92 6.01 10.46 4.10
C GLU A 92 4.47 10.40 3.97
N TYR A 93 3.99 10.40 2.72
CA TYR A 93 2.56 10.37 2.40
C TYR A 93 2.08 9.03 1.84
N ALA A 94 2.93 8.01 1.87
CA ALA A 94 2.54 6.67 1.47
C ALA A 94 1.75 5.97 2.58
N ASP A 95 0.69 5.28 2.21
CA ASP A 95 -0.10 4.46 3.12
C ASP A 95 0.55 3.09 3.33
N LEU A 96 1.38 2.64 2.39
CA LEU A 96 2.11 1.38 2.44
C LEU A 96 3.43 1.49 1.67
N LEU A 97 4.50 0.90 2.21
CA LEU A 97 5.79 0.75 1.54
C LEU A 97 5.97 -0.69 1.04
N LEU A 98 6.39 -0.85 -0.22
CA LEU A 98 6.90 -2.11 -0.76
C LEU A 98 8.42 -2.04 -0.77
N HIS A 99 9.06 -2.66 0.22
CA HIS A 99 10.51 -2.74 0.30
C HIS A 99 11.03 -3.88 -0.58
N VAL A 100 11.44 -3.56 -1.81
CA VAL A 100 11.92 -4.54 -2.80
C VAL A 100 13.38 -4.88 -2.55
N ILE A 101 13.65 -6.15 -2.30
CA ILE A 101 14.95 -6.72 -1.96
C ILE A 101 15.37 -7.69 -3.08
N ASP A 102 16.59 -7.55 -3.58
CA ASP A 102 17.16 -8.52 -4.52
C ASP A 102 17.59 -9.79 -3.78
N ALA A 103 16.73 -10.80 -3.77
CA ALA A 103 16.96 -12.06 -3.07
C ALA A 103 18.14 -12.87 -3.66
N SER A 104 18.53 -12.61 -4.91
CA SER A 104 19.66 -13.28 -5.56
C SER A 104 21.02 -12.70 -5.17
N SER A 105 21.04 -11.51 -4.57
CA SER A 105 22.28 -10.85 -4.15
C SER A 105 22.85 -11.48 -2.87
N PRO A 106 24.12 -11.90 -2.82
CA PRO A 106 24.71 -12.38 -1.57
C PRO A 106 24.78 -11.28 -0.47
N GLN A 107 24.65 -10.02 -0.84
CA GLN A 107 24.69 -8.86 0.04
C GLN A 107 23.28 -8.29 0.34
N TRP A 108 22.21 -9.05 0.09
CA TRP A 108 20.85 -8.54 0.22
C TRP A 108 20.53 -7.97 1.62
N ARG A 109 21.10 -8.58 2.69
CA ARG A 109 20.89 -8.10 4.06
C ARG A 109 21.49 -6.71 4.30
N GLU A 110 22.72 -6.48 3.78
CA GLU A 110 23.37 -5.16 3.87
C GLU A 110 22.63 -4.10 3.05
N GLN A 111 22.17 -4.49 1.85
CA GLN A 111 21.38 -3.62 0.98
C GLN A 111 20.03 -3.27 1.60
N ALA A 112 19.36 -4.23 2.20
CA ALA A 112 18.11 -4.01 2.91
C ALA A 112 18.31 -3.06 4.10
N ALA A 113 19.37 -3.25 4.90
CA ALA A 113 19.68 -2.38 6.04
C ALA A 113 19.94 -0.92 5.62
N VAL A 114 20.56 -0.68 4.46
CA VAL A 114 20.74 0.68 3.92
C VAL A 114 19.39 1.33 3.61
N VAL A 115 18.45 0.58 3.05
CA VAL A 115 17.11 1.10 2.73
C VAL A 115 16.33 1.37 4.02
N GLU A 116 16.40 0.49 5.02
CA GLU A 116 15.77 0.68 6.33
C GLU A 116 16.29 1.94 7.03
N GLN A 117 17.60 2.16 7.01
CA GLN A 117 18.19 3.38 7.57
C GLN A 117 17.64 4.63 6.88
N LEU A 118 17.49 4.62 5.55
CA LEU A 118 16.93 5.75 4.82
C LEU A 118 15.45 5.97 5.11
N ILE A 119 14.65 4.92 5.24
CA ILE A 119 13.24 5.02 5.67
C ILE A 119 13.17 5.72 7.03
N HIS A 120 14.07 5.36 7.95
CA HIS A 120 14.20 6.01 9.26
C HIS A 120 14.59 7.49 9.16
N GLU A 121 15.62 7.82 8.38
CA GLU A 121 16.08 9.20 8.16
C GLU A 121 15.01 10.10 7.53
N LEU A 122 14.05 9.51 6.80
CA LEU A 122 12.92 10.19 6.17
C LEU A 122 11.68 10.28 7.07
N GLY A 123 11.74 9.73 8.30
CA GLY A 123 10.63 9.76 9.25
C GLY A 123 9.45 8.85 8.86
N ALA A 124 9.67 7.87 7.97
CA ALA A 124 8.63 6.96 7.49
C ALA A 124 8.59 5.61 8.26
N ASP A 125 9.15 5.56 9.48
CA ASP A 125 9.19 4.34 10.32
C ASP A 125 7.81 3.76 10.63
N GLN A 126 6.83 4.64 10.81
CA GLN A 126 5.46 4.25 11.19
C GLN A 126 4.62 3.80 9.99
N THR A 127 5.11 4.01 8.77
CA THR A 127 4.40 3.56 7.58
C THR A 127 4.46 2.02 7.49
N PRO A 128 3.31 1.34 7.38
CA PRO A 128 3.28 -0.10 7.17
C PRO A 128 4.14 -0.50 5.98
N ARG A 129 4.81 -1.66 6.06
CA ARG A 129 5.67 -2.11 4.96
C ARG A 129 5.59 -3.62 4.73
N ILE A 130 5.75 -4.00 3.47
CA ILE A 130 5.90 -5.38 3.04
C ILE A 130 7.30 -5.55 2.46
N GLU A 131 8.06 -6.51 2.99
CA GLU A 131 9.34 -6.94 2.41
C GLU A 131 9.09 -7.83 1.20
N VAL A 132 9.47 -7.35 0.01
CA VAL A 132 9.28 -8.04 -1.27
C VAL A 132 10.60 -8.61 -1.75
N PHE A 133 10.81 -9.89 -1.53
CA PHE A 133 12.01 -10.62 -1.96
C PHE A 133 11.88 -10.97 -3.44
N ASN A 134 12.43 -10.08 -4.28
CA ASN A 134 12.37 -10.22 -5.73
C ASN A 134 13.51 -11.09 -6.27
N LYS A 135 13.35 -11.55 -7.52
CA LYS A 135 14.26 -12.45 -8.25
C LYS A 135 14.31 -13.85 -7.61
N CYS A 136 13.18 -14.32 -7.08
CA CYS A 136 13.07 -15.66 -6.50
C CYS A 136 13.33 -16.78 -7.51
N ASP A 137 13.23 -16.49 -8.80
CA ASP A 137 13.66 -17.37 -9.90
C ASP A 137 15.17 -17.69 -9.89
N LEU A 138 15.97 -16.86 -9.23
CA LEU A 138 17.41 -17.02 -9.05
C LEU A 138 17.77 -17.46 -7.62
N TRP A 139 16.78 -17.72 -6.75
CA TRP A 139 17.01 -18.13 -5.37
C TRP A 139 17.59 -19.54 -5.29
N THR A 140 18.68 -19.69 -4.55
CA THR A 140 19.41 -20.96 -4.39
C THR A 140 19.31 -21.56 -2.98
N GLY A 141 18.64 -20.87 -2.05
CA GLY A 141 18.45 -21.36 -0.68
C GLY A 141 17.30 -22.37 -0.56
N ASP A 142 17.30 -23.15 0.52
CA ASP A 142 16.30 -24.21 0.74
C ASP A 142 14.91 -23.64 1.04
N ILE A 143 14.83 -22.49 1.75
CA ILE A 143 13.57 -21.87 2.17
C ILE A 143 13.54 -20.44 1.66
N ARG A 144 12.50 -20.09 0.90
CA ARG A 144 12.25 -18.71 0.47
C ARG A 144 11.66 -17.91 1.64
N PRO A 145 12.07 -16.64 1.81
CA PRO A 145 11.43 -15.74 2.79
C PRO A 145 9.94 -15.61 2.53
N HIS A 146 9.13 -15.88 3.54
CA HIS A 146 7.68 -15.72 3.49
C HIS A 146 7.15 -15.40 4.88
N GLY A 147 5.98 -14.80 4.96
CA GLY A 147 5.34 -14.38 6.21
C GLY A 147 4.19 -13.42 5.94
N GLU A 148 3.61 -12.88 6.98
CA GLU A 148 2.48 -11.96 6.87
C GLU A 148 2.89 -10.69 6.09
N ASP A 149 4.08 -10.13 6.41
CA ASP A 149 4.65 -8.94 5.78
C ASP A 149 5.84 -9.27 4.86
N ARG A 150 5.94 -10.52 4.37
CA ARG A 150 7.04 -11.01 3.54
C ARG A 150 6.54 -11.81 2.38
N VAL A 151 6.86 -11.39 1.17
CA VAL A 151 6.44 -12.07 -0.06
C VAL A 151 7.64 -12.29 -0.97
N SER A 152 7.79 -13.51 -1.49
CA SER A 152 8.80 -13.86 -2.48
C SER A 152 8.21 -13.83 -3.88
N ILE A 153 8.82 -13.03 -4.77
CA ILE A 153 8.33 -12.84 -6.14
C ILE A 153 9.46 -12.97 -7.17
N SER A 154 9.07 -13.15 -8.41
CA SER A 154 9.89 -12.81 -9.57
C SER A 154 9.13 -11.81 -10.45
N ALA A 155 9.53 -10.55 -10.40
CA ALA A 155 8.97 -9.53 -11.28
C ALA A 155 9.22 -9.85 -12.77
N LYS A 156 10.24 -10.62 -13.08
CA LYS A 156 10.57 -11.07 -14.43
C LYS A 156 9.58 -12.11 -14.95
N THR A 157 9.31 -13.16 -14.18
CA THR A 157 8.44 -14.26 -14.59
C THR A 157 6.97 -13.98 -14.28
N GLY A 158 6.68 -13.20 -13.26
CA GLY A 158 5.34 -12.96 -12.71
C GLY A 158 5.00 -13.86 -11.52
N GLU A 159 5.90 -14.74 -11.11
CA GLU A 159 5.71 -15.62 -9.95
C GLU A 159 5.50 -14.80 -8.67
N GLY A 160 4.53 -15.16 -7.84
CA GLY A 160 4.22 -14.53 -6.54
C GLY A 160 3.53 -13.16 -6.61
N LEU A 161 3.18 -12.64 -7.80
CA LEU A 161 2.56 -11.31 -7.91
C LEU A 161 1.12 -11.27 -7.38
N ASP A 162 0.37 -12.34 -7.54
CA ASP A 162 -1.00 -12.43 -7.00
C ASP A 162 -0.97 -12.48 -5.46
N GLU A 163 0.02 -13.19 -4.89
CA GLU A 163 0.26 -13.20 -3.45
C GLU A 163 0.65 -11.80 -2.94
N LEU A 164 1.50 -11.09 -3.68
CA LEU A 164 1.87 -9.71 -3.35
C LEU A 164 0.65 -8.76 -3.41
N LYS A 165 -0.20 -8.88 -4.42
CA LYS A 165 -1.46 -8.12 -4.48
C LYS A 165 -2.36 -8.41 -3.28
N ALA A 166 -2.52 -9.69 -2.92
CA ALA A 166 -3.29 -10.08 -1.75
C ALA A 166 -2.69 -9.52 -0.44
N ALA A 167 -1.36 -9.50 -0.31
CA ALA A 167 -0.68 -8.91 0.85
C ALA A 167 -0.88 -7.39 0.91
N ILE A 168 -0.79 -6.68 -0.23
CA ILE A 168 -1.10 -5.24 -0.32
C ILE A 168 -2.55 -4.98 0.12
N GLY A 169 -3.51 -5.76 -0.40
CA GLY A 169 -4.91 -5.65 -0.02
C GLY A 169 -5.09 -5.81 1.49
N ARG A 170 -4.51 -6.85 2.10
CA ARG A 170 -4.58 -7.06 3.56
C ARG A 170 -3.96 -5.91 4.35
N ALA A 171 -2.80 -5.40 3.92
CA ALA A 171 -2.09 -4.32 4.62
C ALA A 171 -2.85 -2.98 4.56
N LEU A 172 -3.54 -2.71 3.44
CA LEU A 172 -4.33 -1.49 3.25
C LEU A 172 -5.75 -1.61 3.76
N ASP A 173 -6.27 -2.83 3.90
CA ASP A 173 -7.66 -3.08 4.24
C ASP A 173 -7.97 -2.75 5.71
N ASN A 174 -6.96 -2.45 6.54
CA ASN A 174 -7.11 -2.10 7.97
C ASN A 174 -8.29 -2.83 8.67
N GLY A 175 -8.66 -4.04 8.17
CA GLY A 175 -9.84 -4.78 8.58
C GLY A 175 -11.17 -4.19 8.10
N ALA A 176 -11.18 -3.34 7.07
CA ALA A 176 -12.41 -2.83 6.48
C ALA A 176 -13.27 -3.99 5.98
N ARG A 177 -14.56 -3.96 6.29
CA ARG A 177 -15.49 -5.02 5.96
C ARG A 177 -16.70 -4.47 5.24
N ARG A 178 -17.19 -5.22 4.27
CA ARG A 178 -18.48 -4.97 3.66
C ARG A 178 -19.57 -5.30 4.67
N VAL A 179 -20.38 -4.30 4.98
CA VAL A 179 -21.45 -4.39 5.98
C VAL A 179 -22.73 -3.79 5.43
N THR A 180 -23.88 -4.32 5.90
CA THR A 180 -25.17 -3.70 5.70
C THR A 180 -25.49 -2.88 6.94
N ILE A 181 -25.95 -1.66 6.76
CA ILE A 181 -26.22 -0.69 7.81
C ILE A 181 -27.68 -0.26 7.67
N HIS A 182 -28.45 -0.41 8.73
CA HIS A 182 -29.86 0.00 8.78
C HIS A 182 -29.99 1.32 9.53
N LEU A 183 -30.11 2.44 8.77
CA LEU A 183 -30.22 3.77 9.33
C LEU A 183 -31.69 4.17 9.49
N PRO A 184 -32.15 4.43 10.72
CA PRO A 184 -33.44 5.09 10.94
C PRO A 184 -33.42 6.51 10.31
N TYR A 185 -34.55 6.98 9.83
CA TYR A 185 -34.67 8.29 9.16
C TYR A 185 -34.30 9.47 10.05
N ASP A 186 -34.46 9.35 11.37
CA ASP A 186 -34.03 10.37 12.35
C ASP A 186 -32.50 10.49 12.45
N LYS A 187 -31.75 9.49 11.94
CA LYS A 187 -30.29 9.45 11.88
C LYS A 187 -29.74 9.65 10.47
N GLY A 188 -30.51 10.22 9.56
CA GLY A 188 -30.12 10.44 8.17
C GLY A 188 -28.77 11.19 7.98
N GLY A 189 -28.37 12.03 8.94
CA GLY A 189 -27.05 12.67 8.92
C GLY A 189 -25.85 11.69 8.98
N LEU A 190 -26.09 10.43 9.41
CA LEU A 190 -25.04 9.40 9.32
C LEU A 190 -24.80 8.93 7.88
N LEU A 191 -25.74 9.11 6.98
CA LEU A 191 -25.55 8.78 5.57
C LEU A 191 -24.49 9.66 4.93
N ASP A 192 -24.49 10.97 5.21
CA ASP A 192 -23.46 11.91 4.73
C ASP A 192 -22.08 11.50 5.27
N ARG A 193 -22.04 11.08 6.53
CA ARG A 193 -20.82 10.58 7.15
C ARG A 193 -20.33 9.29 6.50
N LEU A 194 -21.23 8.37 6.17
CA LEU A 194 -20.88 7.14 5.44
C LEU A 194 -20.28 7.47 4.06
N TYR A 195 -20.83 8.45 3.36
CA TYR A 195 -20.23 8.90 2.09
C TYR A 195 -18.85 9.55 2.26
N GLN A 196 -18.52 10.07 3.44
CA GLN A 196 -17.23 10.68 3.74
C GLN A 196 -16.19 9.68 4.28
N GLU A 197 -16.59 8.69 5.10
CA GLU A 197 -15.69 7.82 5.85
C GLU A 197 -15.73 6.35 5.39
N ALA A 198 -16.63 5.97 4.45
CA ALA A 198 -16.80 4.61 3.95
C ALA A 198 -17.03 4.58 2.44
N LYS A 199 -16.73 3.46 1.80
CA LYS A 199 -17.09 3.24 0.40
C LYS A 199 -18.53 2.72 0.34
N VAL A 200 -19.47 3.63 0.08
CA VAL A 200 -20.89 3.28 -0.10
C VAL A 200 -21.07 2.63 -1.48
N GLU A 201 -21.62 1.41 -1.50
CA GLU A 201 -21.84 0.65 -2.74
C GLU A 201 -23.31 0.69 -3.17
N GLN A 202 -24.24 0.68 -2.20
CA GLN A 202 -25.66 0.65 -2.47
C GLN A 202 -26.43 1.36 -1.35
N VAL A 203 -27.52 2.05 -1.72
CA VAL A 203 -28.45 2.68 -0.78
C VAL A 203 -29.86 2.36 -1.23
N GLU A 204 -30.66 1.79 -0.34
CA GLU A 204 -32.07 1.51 -0.54
C GLU A 204 -32.91 2.23 0.51
N TYR A 205 -34.04 2.79 0.08
CA TYR A 205 -34.96 3.51 0.95
C TYR A 205 -36.22 2.68 1.17
N GLY A 206 -36.39 2.13 2.38
CA GLY A 206 -37.52 1.29 2.78
C GLY A 206 -38.16 1.80 4.10
N GLU A 207 -38.36 0.91 5.05
CA GLU A 207 -38.72 1.29 6.43
C GLU A 207 -37.55 1.95 7.15
N THR A 208 -36.31 1.62 6.73
CA THR A 208 -35.05 2.24 7.09
C THR A 208 -34.30 2.62 5.82
N ILE A 209 -33.22 3.39 5.96
CA ILE A 209 -32.27 3.63 4.88
C ILE A 209 -31.22 2.51 4.98
N ASP A 210 -31.29 1.55 4.07
CA ASP A 210 -30.39 0.41 4.06
C ASP A 210 -29.18 0.73 3.19
N VAL A 211 -28.00 0.71 3.80
CA VAL A 211 -26.73 1.09 3.14
C VAL A 211 -25.80 -0.11 3.16
N VAL A 212 -25.35 -0.53 1.96
CA VAL A 212 -24.24 -1.47 1.80
C VAL A 212 -22.96 -0.68 1.60
N ALA A 213 -22.02 -0.82 2.50
CA ALA A 213 -20.77 -0.08 2.45
C ALA A 213 -19.57 -0.91 2.96
N VAL A 214 -18.38 -0.59 2.46
CA VAL A 214 -17.12 -1.09 3.01
C VAL A 214 -16.65 -0.08 4.05
N CYS A 215 -16.62 -0.52 5.32
CA CYS A 215 -16.33 0.33 6.47
C CYS A 215 -15.12 -0.18 7.25
N ALA A 216 -14.27 0.74 7.69
CA ALA A 216 -13.17 0.43 8.62
C ALA A 216 -13.72 -0.02 10.00
N PRO A 217 -13.00 -0.88 10.74
CA PRO A 217 -13.43 -1.40 12.04
C PRO A 217 -13.84 -0.31 13.04
N LYS A 218 -13.13 0.80 13.04
CA LYS A 218 -13.43 1.97 13.88
C LYS A 218 -14.83 2.53 13.59
N LEU A 219 -15.18 2.68 12.32
CA LEU A 219 -16.48 3.17 11.90
C LEU A 219 -17.57 2.15 12.20
N ILE A 220 -17.32 0.85 11.96
CA ILE A 220 -18.24 -0.24 12.33
C ILE A 220 -18.53 -0.22 13.83
N GLY A 221 -17.50 -0.06 14.67
CA GLY A 221 -17.64 0.05 16.11
C GLY A 221 -18.50 1.27 16.55
N GLN A 222 -18.35 2.41 15.86
CA GLN A 222 -19.12 3.62 16.12
C GLN A 222 -20.60 3.52 15.67
N LEU A 223 -20.83 2.83 14.54
CA LEU A 223 -22.19 2.57 14.06
C LEU A 223 -22.91 1.53 14.94
N GLY A 224 -22.16 0.61 15.53
CA GLY A 224 -22.64 -0.36 16.52
C GLY A 224 -23.87 -1.14 16.04
N PRO A 225 -24.98 -1.09 16.82
CA PRO A 225 -26.20 -1.88 16.53
C PRO A 225 -26.89 -1.56 15.20
N LEU A 226 -26.49 -0.49 14.50
CA LEU A 226 -27.02 -0.15 13.17
C LEU A 226 -26.45 -1.06 12.08
N VAL A 227 -25.33 -1.75 12.37
CA VAL A 227 -24.70 -2.69 11.46
C VAL A 227 -25.31 -4.07 11.63
N GLU A 228 -25.74 -4.69 10.54
CA GLU A 228 -26.30 -6.05 10.55
C GLU A 228 -25.30 -7.05 11.14
N GLY A 229 -25.78 -7.87 12.11
CA GLY A 229 -24.94 -8.88 12.76
C GLY A 229 -23.84 -8.33 13.68
N TRP A 230 -23.87 -7.05 14.02
CA TRP A 230 -22.91 -6.47 14.95
C TRP A 230 -22.95 -7.16 16.31
N LYS A 231 -21.75 -7.45 16.84
CA LYS A 231 -21.56 -7.94 18.20
C LYS A 231 -20.57 -7.02 18.91
N PRO A 232 -20.86 -6.60 20.16
CA PRO A 232 -19.88 -5.84 20.94
C PRO A 232 -18.59 -6.64 21.08
N HIS A 233 -17.47 -5.98 20.89
CA HIS A 233 -16.15 -6.60 21.13
C HIS A 233 -16.04 -6.79 22.66
N LYS A 234 -16.03 -8.04 23.12
CA LYS A 234 -15.70 -8.34 24.52
C LYS A 234 -14.19 -8.27 24.67
N GLU A 235 -13.73 -7.43 25.56
CA GLU A 235 -12.33 -7.38 25.93
C GLU A 235 -11.93 -8.70 26.60
N PRO A 236 -10.71 -9.23 26.40
CA PRO A 236 -10.29 -10.55 26.92
C PRO A 236 -10.34 -10.74 28.42
N TRP A 237 -10.60 -9.67 29.19
CA TRP A 237 -10.67 -9.68 30.66
C TRP A 237 -12.10 -9.59 31.23
N GLU A 238 -13.13 -9.67 30.37
CA GLU A 238 -14.56 -9.65 30.80
C GLU A 238 -15.17 -11.07 30.90
N GLU A 239 -14.33 -12.11 31.17
CA GLU A 239 -14.79 -13.44 31.58
C GLU A 239 -14.83 -13.59 33.09
#